data_c9cb02017e3ca54c312de8721d38b9c0
#
_entry.id   c9cb02017e3ca54c312de8721d38b9c0
#
_cell.length_a   1.000
_cell.length_b   1.000
_cell.length_c   1.000
_cell.angle_alpha   90.00
_cell.angle_beta   90.00
_cell.angle_gamma   90.00
#
_symmetry.space_group_name_H-M   'P 1'
#
loop_
_entity.id
_entity.type
_entity.pdbx_description
1 polymer ?
#
loop_
_entity_poly.entity_id
_entity_poly.type
_entity_poly.pdbx_seq_one_letter_code
_entity_poly.pdbx_strand_id
1 'polypeptide(L)'
;MAVGQRAPDFALPDIKNTLVTLSSRLARGPVVVSFYRGTWCPYCNIQLRALGQSLDAIESLGAELIAISPQTPDNSLSTVEKNSLRFTVLSDVGNKVARRYGLVFTLAESLRPLYKSFGIDIPASNGDETWELPLPATYVIDQQGVVRAGFVNADYTRRMEPADIIASLKLLQTGS
;
A
#
# COMPACT_ATOMS: atom_id res chain seq x y z
N MET A 1 5.50 -9.84 -7.22
CA MET A 1 6.76 -9.73 -6.43
C MET A 1 6.82 -10.91 -5.49
N ALA A 2 7.93 -11.64 -5.48
CA ALA A 2 8.10 -12.84 -4.66
C ALA A 2 9.09 -12.60 -3.50
N VAL A 3 8.97 -13.41 -2.44
CA VAL A 3 9.92 -13.45 -1.33
C VAL A 3 11.33 -13.79 -1.87
N GLY A 4 12.36 -13.10 -1.38
CA GLY A 4 13.74 -13.19 -1.82
C GLY A 4 14.10 -12.26 -2.97
N GLN A 5 13.14 -11.64 -3.65
CA GLN A 5 13.41 -10.65 -4.69
C GLN A 5 13.71 -9.28 -4.08
N ARG A 6 14.52 -8.50 -4.79
CA ARG A 6 14.75 -7.09 -4.44
C ARG A 6 13.53 -6.27 -4.82
N ALA A 7 13.00 -5.51 -3.87
CA ALA A 7 11.88 -4.60 -4.10
C ALA A 7 12.34 -3.43 -5.01
N PRO A 8 11.57 -3.07 -6.03
CA PRO A 8 11.83 -1.87 -6.81
C PRO A 8 11.79 -0.63 -5.93
N ASP A 9 12.84 0.20 -5.98
CA ASP A 9 12.84 1.50 -5.30
C ASP A 9 11.80 2.43 -5.94
N PHE A 10 11.29 3.37 -5.17
CA PHE A 10 10.35 4.36 -5.64
C PHE A 10 10.60 5.74 -4.99
N ALA A 11 10.08 6.77 -5.64
CA ALA A 11 9.95 8.11 -5.09
C ALA A 11 8.51 8.59 -5.37
N LEU A 12 7.70 8.72 -4.34
CA LEU A 12 6.29 9.09 -4.43
C LEU A 12 5.95 10.25 -3.48
N PRO A 13 5.03 11.14 -3.86
CA PRO A 13 4.57 12.20 -2.98
C PRO A 13 3.67 11.67 -1.87
N ASP A 14 3.86 12.21 -0.68
CA ASP A 14 2.92 12.07 0.44
C ASP A 14 1.73 13.05 0.31
N ILE A 15 0.87 13.08 1.32
CA ILE A 15 -0.31 13.97 1.39
C ILE A 15 0.04 15.47 1.44
N LYS A 16 1.31 15.84 1.65
CA LYS A 16 1.83 17.21 1.63
C LYS A 16 2.66 17.50 0.38
N ASN A 17 2.62 16.61 -0.62
CA ASN A 17 3.45 16.65 -1.82
C ASN A 17 4.97 16.56 -1.54
N THR A 18 5.38 16.04 -0.40
CA THR A 18 6.78 15.77 -0.09
C THR A 18 7.17 14.40 -0.66
N LEU A 19 8.27 14.35 -1.42
CA LEU A 19 8.75 13.09 -1.98
C LEU A 19 9.33 12.18 -0.90
N VAL A 20 8.86 10.94 -0.89
CA VAL A 20 9.33 9.86 -0.03
C VAL A 20 9.91 8.75 -0.91
N THR A 21 11.17 8.35 -0.63
CA THR A 21 11.81 7.25 -1.34
C THR A 21 11.89 6.00 -0.45
N LEU A 22 11.70 4.83 -1.03
CA LEU A 22 11.83 3.58 -0.29
C LEU A 22 13.25 3.43 0.29
N SER A 23 14.28 3.69 -0.53
CA SER A 23 15.68 3.59 -0.12
C SER A 23 16.02 4.46 1.11
N SER A 24 15.48 5.67 1.20
CA SER A 24 15.70 6.54 2.36
C SER A 24 15.05 6.00 3.64
N ARG A 25 13.96 5.28 3.50
CA ARG A 25 13.25 4.64 4.64
C ARG A 25 13.95 3.36 5.07
N LEU A 26 14.39 2.54 4.12
CA LEU A 26 15.16 1.32 4.40
C LEU A 26 16.50 1.61 5.10
N ALA A 27 17.07 2.78 4.92
CA ALA A 27 18.27 3.20 5.67
C ALA A 27 18.04 3.29 7.19
N ARG A 28 16.77 3.45 7.63
CA ARG A 28 16.39 3.54 9.04
C ARG A 28 15.96 2.21 9.65
N GLY A 29 15.42 1.30 8.84
CA GLY A 29 14.89 0.01 9.29
C GLY A 29 14.10 -0.68 8.19
N PRO A 30 13.55 -1.86 8.48
CA PRO A 30 12.63 -2.54 7.59
C PRO A 30 11.41 -1.67 7.26
N VAL A 31 10.81 -1.89 6.09
CA VAL A 31 9.61 -1.16 5.66
C VAL A 31 8.51 -2.16 5.30
N VAL A 32 7.33 -1.91 5.83
CA VAL A 32 6.09 -2.59 5.42
C VAL A 32 5.40 -1.71 4.40
N VAL A 33 5.22 -2.22 3.18
CA VAL A 33 4.55 -1.52 2.09
C VAL A 33 3.21 -2.19 1.81
N SER A 34 2.12 -1.44 1.93
CA SER A 34 0.77 -1.92 1.66
C SER A 34 0.13 -1.15 0.50
N PHE A 35 -0.14 -1.85 -0.60
CA PHE A 35 -0.89 -1.30 -1.74
C PHE A 35 -2.39 -1.46 -1.52
N TYR A 36 -3.15 -0.39 -1.72
CA TYR A 36 -4.60 -0.40 -1.62
C TYR A 36 -5.26 0.29 -2.82
N ARG A 37 -6.54 0.02 -3.04
CA ARG A 37 -7.26 0.45 -4.24
C ARG A 37 -7.75 1.89 -4.17
N GLY A 38 -8.17 2.34 -3.00
CA GLY A 38 -8.67 3.71 -2.79
C GLY A 38 -9.57 3.82 -1.55
N THR A 39 -9.87 5.06 -1.15
CA THR A 39 -10.77 5.40 -0.01
C THR A 39 -12.17 4.82 -0.17
N TRP A 40 -12.61 4.64 -1.42
CA TRP A 40 -13.91 4.10 -1.79
C TRP A 40 -14.05 2.59 -1.53
N CYS A 41 -12.94 1.87 -1.29
CA CYS A 41 -12.92 0.42 -1.10
C CYS A 41 -13.11 0.07 0.39
N PRO A 42 -14.25 -0.54 0.80
CA PRO A 42 -14.51 -0.85 2.21
C PRO A 42 -13.47 -1.77 2.84
N TYR A 43 -13.05 -2.82 2.13
CA TYR A 43 -12.03 -3.76 2.61
C TYR A 43 -10.66 -3.09 2.79
N CYS A 44 -10.31 -2.14 1.92
CA CYS A 44 -9.10 -1.35 2.07
C CYS A 44 -9.15 -0.49 3.33
N ASN A 45 -10.28 0.16 3.61
CA ASN A 45 -10.45 0.97 4.82
C ASN A 45 -10.36 0.12 6.09
N ILE A 46 -10.94 -1.08 6.10
CA ILE A 46 -10.84 -2.02 7.22
C ILE A 46 -9.38 -2.40 7.46
N GLN A 47 -8.64 -2.75 6.40
CA GLN A 47 -7.23 -3.10 6.50
C GLN A 47 -6.38 -1.92 6.99
N LEU A 48 -6.57 -0.72 6.44
CA LEU A 48 -5.80 0.45 6.83
C LEU A 48 -6.00 0.79 8.31
N ARG A 49 -7.24 0.66 8.83
CA ARG A 49 -7.51 0.83 10.27
C ARG A 49 -6.85 -0.24 11.10
N ALA A 50 -6.90 -1.51 10.69
CA ALA A 50 -6.24 -2.61 11.40
C ALA A 50 -4.72 -2.42 11.45
N LEU A 51 -4.11 -1.99 10.35
CA LEU A 51 -2.69 -1.61 10.29
C LEU A 51 -2.38 -0.43 11.22
N GLY A 52 -3.25 0.58 11.25
CA GLY A 52 -3.12 1.72 12.17
C GLY A 52 -3.17 1.33 13.64
N GLN A 53 -4.02 0.37 14.00
CA GLN A 53 -4.09 -0.19 15.36
C GLN A 53 -2.82 -0.97 15.74
N SER A 54 -2.13 -1.53 14.76
CA SER A 54 -0.90 -2.30 14.95
C SER A 54 0.37 -1.47 14.76
N LEU A 55 0.24 -0.16 14.50
CA LEU A 55 1.36 0.71 14.16
C LEU A 55 2.42 0.74 15.24
N ASP A 56 2.02 0.91 16.50
CA ASP A 56 2.96 0.99 17.63
C ASP A 56 3.78 -0.32 17.77
N ALA A 57 3.16 -1.48 17.50
CA ALA A 57 3.86 -2.76 17.50
C ALA A 57 4.85 -2.88 16.32
N ILE A 58 4.48 -2.38 15.14
CA ILE A 58 5.36 -2.37 13.96
C ILE A 58 6.56 -1.45 14.19
N GLU A 59 6.32 -0.24 14.67
CA GLU A 59 7.36 0.76 14.97
C GLU A 59 8.30 0.30 16.10
N SER A 60 7.78 -0.40 17.11
CA SER A 60 8.62 -0.96 18.21
C SER A 60 9.61 -2.00 17.72
N LEU A 61 9.37 -2.59 16.54
CA LEU A 61 10.29 -3.50 15.85
C LEU A 61 11.25 -2.78 14.89
N GLY A 62 11.32 -1.44 14.95
CA GLY A 62 12.17 -0.61 14.12
C GLY A 62 11.70 -0.48 12.67
N ALA A 63 10.49 -0.91 12.35
CA ALA A 63 9.95 -0.87 11.00
C ALA A 63 9.06 0.36 10.78
N GLU A 64 8.99 0.83 9.52
CA GLU A 64 8.06 1.87 9.08
C GLU A 64 6.94 1.24 8.25
N LEU A 65 5.72 1.76 8.41
CA LEU A 65 4.55 1.37 7.62
C LEU A 65 4.24 2.44 6.57
N ILE A 66 4.12 2.03 5.32
CA ILE A 66 3.77 2.89 4.18
C ILE A 66 2.58 2.28 3.43
N ALA A 67 1.54 3.06 3.18
CA ALA A 67 0.45 2.69 2.29
C ALA A 67 0.55 3.45 0.96
N ILE A 68 0.27 2.77 -0.14
CA ILE A 68 0.37 3.32 -1.49
C ILE A 68 -0.93 3.04 -2.26
N SER A 69 -1.48 4.06 -2.91
CA SER A 69 -2.61 3.93 -3.84
C SER A 69 -2.41 4.79 -5.07
N PRO A 70 -3.17 4.54 -6.17
CA PRO A 70 -3.14 5.38 -7.35
C PRO A 70 -3.88 6.72 -7.19
N GLN A 71 -4.49 6.98 -6.05
CA GLN A 71 -5.21 8.22 -5.79
C GLN A 71 -4.30 9.44 -5.88
N THR A 72 -4.87 10.58 -6.25
CA THR A 72 -4.18 11.88 -6.14
C THR A 72 -3.82 12.19 -4.69
N PRO A 73 -2.85 13.08 -4.41
CA PRO A 73 -2.50 13.45 -3.03
C PRO A 73 -3.68 13.96 -2.19
N ASP A 74 -4.58 14.75 -2.79
CA ASP A 74 -5.78 15.25 -2.10
C ASP A 74 -6.74 14.11 -1.72
N ASN A 75 -6.92 13.13 -2.61
CA ASN A 75 -7.73 11.95 -2.32
C ASN A 75 -7.03 11.01 -1.33
N SER A 76 -5.70 10.97 -1.31
CA SER A 76 -4.93 10.27 -0.28
C SER A 76 -5.07 10.95 1.08
N LEU A 77 -5.11 12.28 1.14
CA LEU A 77 -5.42 13.01 2.38
C LEU A 77 -6.79 12.62 2.91
N SER A 78 -7.81 12.53 2.04
CA SER A 78 -9.14 12.07 2.43
C SER A 78 -9.12 10.65 3.04
N THR A 79 -8.24 9.77 2.54
CA THR A 79 -8.04 8.43 3.13
C THR A 79 -7.48 8.52 4.56
N VAL A 80 -6.47 9.37 4.76
CA VAL A 80 -5.83 9.59 6.07
C VAL A 80 -6.86 10.11 7.08
N GLU A 81 -7.63 11.13 6.71
CA GLU A 81 -8.64 11.74 7.57
C GLU A 81 -9.76 10.76 7.92
N LYS A 82 -10.34 10.10 6.91
CA LYS A 82 -11.43 9.13 7.10
C LYS A 82 -11.07 7.98 8.04
N ASN A 83 -9.83 7.52 8.01
CA ASN A 83 -9.36 6.37 8.76
C ASN A 83 -8.46 6.74 9.95
N SER A 84 -8.25 8.04 10.22
CA SER A 84 -7.38 8.55 11.30
C SER A 84 -5.99 7.92 11.28
N LEU A 85 -5.37 7.85 10.10
CA LEU A 85 -4.09 7.17 9.91
C LEU A 85 -2.92 8.05 10.41
N ARG A 86 -2.00 7.44 11.16
CA ARG A 86 -0.78 8.06 11.69
C ARG A 86 0.49 7.66 10.94
N PHE A 87 0.37 6.79 9.95
CA PHE A 87 1.50 6.33 9.13
C PHE A 87 1.52 7.02 7.75
N THR A 88 2.63 6.86 7.04
CA THR A 88 2.85 7.45 5.73
C THR A 88 1.90 6.89 4.67
N VAL A 89 1.20 7.78 3.96
CA VAL A 89 0.36 7.43 2.81
C VAL A 89 0.88 8.17 1.58
N LEU A 90 1.13 7.41 0.51
CA LEU A 90 1.74 7.90 -0.73
C LEU A 90 0.78 7.74 -1.91
N SER A 91 0.95 8.62 -2.89
CA SER A 91 0.17 8.64 -4.13
C SER A 91 1.01 8.18 -5.32
N ASP A 92 0.62 7.04 -5.91
CA ASP A 92 1.21 6.46 -7.13
C ASP A 92 0.31 6.74 -8.33
N VAL A 93 0.16 8.03 -8.69
CA VAL A 93 -0.69 8.43 -9.82
C VAL A 93 -0.19 7.77 -11.11
N GLY A 94 -1.09 7.09 -11.81
CA GLY A 94 -0.77 6.29 -13.00
C GLY A 94 -0.23 4.89 -12.69
N ASN A 95 -0.27 4.43 -11.43
CA ASN A 95 0.14 3.08 -11.02
C ASN A 95 1.56 2.67 -11.46
N LYS A 96 2.49 3.63 -11.51
CA LYS A 96 3.85 3.39 -12.03
C LYS A 96 4.65 2.43 -11.15
N VAL A 97 4.56 2.62 -9.83
CA VAL A 97 5.20 1.75 -8.84
C VAL A 97 4.47 0.41 -8.74
N ALA A 98 3.14 0.44 -8.61
CA ALA A 98 2.34 -0.79 -8.57
C ALA A 98 2.59 -1.69 -9.78
N ARG A 99 2.81 -1.12 -10.97
CA ARG A 99 3.16 -1.85 -12.21
C ARG A 99 4.51 -2.56 -12.07
N ARG A 100 5.52 -1.92 -11.50
CA ARG A 100 6.83 -2.53 -11.25
C ARG A 100 6.77 -3.66 -10.22
N TYR A 101 5.79 -3.63 -9.34
CA TYR A 101 5.49 -4.71 -8.39
C TYR A 101 4.60 -5.80 -8.99
N GLY A 102 4.15 -5.63 -10.25
CA GLY A 102 3.32 -6.63 -10.95
C GLY A 102 1.88 -6.68 -10.46
N LEU A 103 1.34 -5.56 -9.96
CA LEU A 103 0.04 -5.53 -9.28
C LEU A 103 -1.10 -4.95 -10.12
N VAL A 104 -0.80 -4.33 -11.27
CA VAL A 104 -1.78 -3.53 -12.01
C VAL A 104 -2.70 -4.40 -12.85
N PHE A 105 -4.00 -4.12 -12.75
CA PHE A 105 -5.03 -4.64 -13.65
C PHE A 105 -5.97 -3.50 -14.08
N THR A 106 -6.68 -3.70 -15.18
CA THR A 106 -7.71 -2.76 -15.65
C THR A 106 -9.08 -3.27 -15.21
N LEU A 107 -9.90 -2.41 -14.60
CA LEU A 107 -11.28 -2.76 -14.26
C LEU A 107 -12.07 -3.05 -15.54
N ALA A 108 -12.69 -4.24 -15.60
CA ALA A 108 -13.49 -4.66 -16.74
C ALA A 108 -14.58 -3.63 -17.07
N GLU A 109 -14.77 -3.34 -18.36
CA GLU A 109 -15.76 -2.34 -18.81
C GLU A 109 -17.17 -2.65 -18.31
N SER A 110 -17.53 -3.93 -18.24
CA SER A 110 -18.83 -4.39 -17.74
C SER A 110 -19.07 -4.03 -16.26
N LEU A 111 -18.02 -3.82 -15.45
CA LEU A 111 -18.12 -3.46 -14.04
C LEU A 111 -18.15 -1.94 -13.81
N ARG A 112 -17.74 -1.14 -14.77
CA ARG A 112 -17.65 0.33 -14.61
C ARG A 112 -19.00 0.99 -14.30
N PRO A 113 -20.12 0.64 -15.00
CA PRO A 113 -21.43 1.17 -14.64
C PRO A 113 -21.87 0.79 -13.22
N LEU A 114 -21.55 -0.44 -12.78
CA LEU A 114 -21.87 -0.89 -11.43
C LEU A 114 -21.12 -0.07 -10.37
N TYR A 115 -19.82 0.19 -10.57
CA TYR A 115 -19.02 1.02 -9.67
C TYR A 115 -19.61 2.44 -9.59
N LYS A 116 -19.94 3.05 -10.75
CA LYS A 116 -20.59 4.36 -10.82
C LYS A 116 -21.93 4.39 -10.07
N SER A 117 -22.72 3.33 -10.14
CA SER A 117 -24.01 3.23 -9.41
C SER A 117 -23.83 3.22 -7.89
N PHE A 118 -22.65 2.78 -7.40
CA PHE A 118 -22.27 2.86 -5.99
C PHE A 118 -21.61 4.20 -5.61
N GLY A 119 -21.60 5.17 -6.52
CA GLY A 119 -20.93 6.45 -6.29
C GLY A 119 -19.41 6.38 -6.36
N ILE A 120 -18.85 5.33 -6.94
CA ILE A 120 -17.39 5.14 -7.08
C ILE A 120 -16.96 5.67 -8.45
N ASP A 121 -16.20 6.76 -8.45
CA ASP A 121 -15.60 7.37 -9.64
C ASP A 121 -14.08 7.16 -9.61
N ILE A 122 -13.63 6.08 -10.24
CA ILE A 122 -12.20 5.74 -10.26
C ILE A 122 -11.38 6.78 -11.02
N PRO A 123 -11.78 7.27 -12.21
CA PRO A 123 -11.07 8.35 -12.87
C PRO A 123 -10.88 9.60 -12.00
N ALA A 124 -11.92 10.07 -11.33
CA ALA A 124 -11.83 11.22 -10.44
C ALA A 124 -10.93 10.94 -9.22
N SER A 125 -11.00 9.74 -8.66
CA SER A 125 -10.16 9.33 -7.52
C SER A 125 -8.67 9.31 -7.88
N ASN A 126 -8.33 8.81 -9.06
CA ASN A 126 -6.96 8.56 -9.48
C ASN A 126 -6.37 9.68 -10.36
N GLY A 127 -7.20 10.59 -10.87
CA GLY A 127 -6.76 11.66 -11.76
C GLY A 127 -6.32 11.16 -13.14
N ASP A 128 -6.82 10.01 -13.60
CA ASP A 128 -6.59 9.48 -14.94
C ASP A 128 -7.79 8.66 -15.44
N GLU A 129 -7.85 8.42 -16.75
CA GLU A 129 -8.95 7.73 -17.42
C GLU A 129 -8.67 6.25 -17.73
N THR A 130 -7.62 5.67 -17.16
CA THR A 130 -7.17 4.31 -17.50
C THR A 130 -8.03 3.21 -16.88
N TRP A 131 -8.74 3.49 -15.79
CA TRP A 131 -9.45 2.50 -14.98
C TRP A 131 -8.53 1.41 -14.43
N GLU A 132 -7.25 1.70 -14.31
CA GLU A 132 -6.27 0.81 -13.73
C GLU A 132 -6.24 0.91 -12.21
N LEU A 133 -6.14 -0.24 -11.57
CA LEU A 133 -6.08 -0.39 -10.11
C LEU A 133 -4.96 -1.36 -9.73
N PRO A 134 -4.36 -1.21 -8.56
CA PRO A 134 -3.48 -2.23 -8.03
C PRO A 134 -4.30 -3.36 -7.39
N LEU A 135 -3.82 -4.59 -7.52
CA LEU A 135 -4.19 -5.65 -6.58
C LEU A 135 -3.76 -5.24 -5.19
N PRO A 136 -4.62 -5.37 -4.17
CA PRO A 136 -4.19 -5.18 -2.79
C PRO A 136 -3.06 -6.14 -2.45
N ALA A 137 -1.99 -5.60 -1.91
CA ALA A 137 -0.79 -6.37 -1.60
C ALA A 137 -0.07 -5.76 -0.39
N THR A 138 0.57 -6.62 0.40
CA THR A 138 1.42 -6.17 1.51
C THR A 138 2.75 -6.90 1.45
N TYR A 139 3.85 -6.16 1.60
CA TYR A 139 5.21 -6.68 1.58
C TYR A 139 5.98 -6.21 2.80
N VAL A 140 6.73 -7.11 3.42
CA VAL A 140 7.74 -6.78 4.43
C VAL A 140 9.10 -6.80 3.75
N ILE A 141 9.78 -5.66 3.74
CA ILE A 141 11.04 -5.44 3.04
C ILE A 141 12.13 -5.14 4.09
N ASP A 142 13.23 -5.88 4.05
CA ASP A 142 14.35 -5.65 4.95
C ASP A 142 15.20 -4.43 4.54
N GLN A 143 16.15 -4.05 5.39
CA GLN A 143 17.06 -2.91 5.13
C GLN A 143 17.92 -3.08 3.87
N GLN A 144 18.14 -4.30 3.41
CA GLN A 144 18.86 -4.60 2.17
C GLN A 144 17.95 -4.46 0.93
N GLY A 145 16.66 -4.13 1.13
CA GLY A 145 15.67 -3.99 0.07
C GLY A 145 15.13 -5.33 -0.45
N VAL A 146 15.29 -6.41 0.32
CA VAL A 146 14.80 -7.74 -0.06
C VAL A 146 13.44 -8.00 0.57
N VAL A 147 12.50 -8.51 -0.23
CA VAL A 147 11.17 -8.92 0.24
C VAL A 147 11.32 -10.17 1.10
N ARG A 148 10.94 -10.09 2.36
CA ARG A 148 11.01 -11.19 3.34
C ARG A 148 9.68 -11.87 3.59
N ALA A 149 8.58 -11.12 3.43
CA ALA A 149 7.22 -11.66 3.41
C ALA A 149 6.39 -10.87 2.42
N GLY A 150 5.37 -11.50 1.85
CA GLY A 150 4.48 -10.84 0.91
C GLY A 150 3.15 -11.57 0.81
N PHE A 151 2.09 -10.81 0.61
CA PHE A 151 0.75 -11.31 0.38
C PHE A 151 0.10 -10.54 -0.77
N VAL A 152 -0.30 -11.27 -1.80
CA VAL A 152 -1.08 -10.76 -2.93
C VAL A 152 -2.16 -11.78 -3.23
N ASN A 153 -3.40 -11.33 -3.40
CA ASN A 153 -4.49 -12.22 -3.81
C ASN A 153 -5.41 -11.48 -4.79
N ALA A 154 -5.84 -12.17 -5.85
CA ALA A 154 -6.83 -11.64 -6.79
C ALA A 154 -8.19 -11.42 -6.12
N ASP A 155 -8.52 -12.20 -5.10
CA ASP A 155 -9.64 -11.92 -4.20
C ASP A 155 -9.26 -10.75 -3.27
N TYR A 156 -9.74 -9.56 -3.60
CA TYR A 156 -9.45 -8.32 -2.89
C TYR A 156 -9.98 -8.28 -1.44
N THR A 157 -10.80 -9.24 -1.05
CA THR A 157 -11.29 -9.37 0.33
C THR A 157 -10.27 -10.04 1.25
N ARG A 158 -9.32 -10.78 0.67
CA ARG A 158 -8.26 -11.48 1.42
C ARG A 158 -7.05 -10.57 1.58
N ARG A 159 -6.55 -10.49 2.79
CA ARG A 159 -5.47 -9.56 3.18
C ARG A 159 -4.46 -10.25 4.08
N MET A 160 -3.24 -9.70 4.13
CA MET A 160 -2.25 -10.09 5.12
C MET A 160 -2.67 -9.60 6.50
N GLU A 161 -2.72 -10.50 7.46
CA GLU A 161 -3.06 -10.13 8.83
C GLU A 161 -1.92 -9.32 9.50
N PRO A 162 -2.23 -8.31 10.32
CA PRO A 162 -1.20 -7.57 11.06
C PRO A 162 -0.30 -8.48 11.91
N ALA A 163 -0.85 -9.57 12.45
CA ALA A 163 -0.07 -10.55 13.22
C ALA A 163 1.03 -11.22 12.38
N ASP A 164 0.76 -11.51 11.10
CA ASP A 164 1.74 -12.11 10.19
C ASP A 164 2.84 -11.11 9.82
N ILE A 165 2.49 -9.83 9.67
CA ILE A 165 3.47 -8.75 9.47
C ILE A 165 4.41 -8.67 10.68
N ILE A 166 3.85 -8.61 11.89
CA ILE A 166 4.62 -8.53 13.14
C ILE A 166 5.51 -9.76 13.30
N ALA A 167 5.00 -10.97 13.03
CA ALA A 167 5.78 -12.20 13.09
C ALA A 167 6.96 -12.15 12.11
N SER A 168 6.74 -11.67 10.87
CA SER A 168 7.79 -11.52 9.87
C SER A 168 8.86 -10.52 10.30
N LEU A 169 8.47 -9.39 10.88
CA LEU A 169 9.40 -8.39 11.41
C LEU A 169 10.24 -8.92 12.56
N LYS A 170 9.66 -9.71 13.48
CA LYS A 170 10.39 -10.35 14.58
C LYS A 170 11.47 -11.30 14.05
N LEU A 171 11.18 -12.05 13.00
CA LEU A 171 12.17 -12.94 12.36
C LEU A 171 13.37 -12.18 11.79
N LEU A 172 13.18 -10.95 11.31
CA LEU A 172 14.29 -10.11 10.84
C LEU A 172 15.25 -9.70 11.96
N GLN A 173 14.76 -9.53 13.20
CA GLN A 173 15.60 -9.18 14.34
C GLN A 173 16.42 -10.35 14.86
N THR A 174 15.93 -11.60 14.72
CA THR A 174 16.61 -12.80 15.21
C THR A 174 17.61 -13.40 14.23
N GLY A 175 17.58 -12.98 12.96
CA GLY A 175 18.44 -13.45 11.88
C GLY A 175 19.62 -12.53 11.56
N SER A 176 19.89 -11.56 12.42
CA SER A 176 20.98 -10.58 12.27
C SER A 176 22.22 -11.02 13.06
#